data_9c6157482cd196415f0d01a889f805e3
#
_entry.id   9c6157482cd196415f0d01a889f805e3
#
_cell.length_a   1.000
_cell.length_b   1.000
_cell.length_c   1.000
_cell.angle_alpha   90.00
_cell.angle_beta   90.00
_cell.angle_gamma   90.00
#
_symmetry.space_group_name_H-M   'P 1'
#
loop_
_entity.id
_entity.type
_entity.pdbx_description
1 polymer ?
#
loop_
_entity_poly.entity_id
_entity_poly.type
_entity_poly.pdbx_seq_one_letter_code
_entity_poly.pdbx_strand_id
1 'polypeptide(L)'
;MSVSSQADNRAARLGACLAFPSSLVVLCIIMVPIVLMFRYSFNFHDPVHIMREGFTLENYVKFFSDSYYRGVFIDTVKVASICTLLALLLGFPVAYFLAKTQSKYKSLLIILLVFPLMVGNVVRAAGWMVVLGNAGAVNALLIWLGAIAEPIKLLYTPLAVVIGTTAVVLPYMILTLQSVLEGIDFAVEEAAQNLGANMFTTFLRIVLPIAAPGVAAGTMLVFILCMNAYATPVLLGGSCITIMAPSLYGQIAKASNWTFGSSMALILVVATMLIALSANWLIHRRYVRTMAS
;
A
#
# COMPACT_ATOMS: atom_id res chain seq x y z
N MET A 1 -41.12 8.58 25.30
CA MET A 1 -39.78 8.08 24.87
C MET A 1 -39.78 6.70 24.20
N SER A 2 -40.91 5.93 24.14
CA SER A 2 -40.94 4.54 23.60
C SER A 2 -41.31 4.40 22.12
N VAL A 3 -42.00 5.37 21.53
CA VAL A 3 -42.50 5.28 20.14
C VAL A 3 -41.43 5.58 19.09
N SER A 4 -40.49 6.52 19.39
CA SER A 4 -39.36 6.83 18.49
C SER A 4 -38.36 5.67 18.37
N SER A 5 -38.07 4.96 19.45
CA SER A 5 -37.17 3.80 19.45
C SER A 5 -37.72 2.60 18.64
N GLN A 6 -39.06 2.39 18.60
CA GLN A 6 -39.64 1.32 17.79
C GLN A 6 -39.68 1.66 16.29
N ALA A 7 -39.88 2.92 15.93
CA ALA A 7 -39.81 3.38 14.53
C ALA A 7 -38.38 3.30 13.98
N ASP A 8 -37.38 3.70 14.76
CA ASP A 8 -35.95 3.59 14.42
C ASP A 8 -35.51 2.13 14.24
N ASN A 9 -35.97 1.22 15.11
CA ASN A 9 -35.68 -0.21 14.99
C ASN A 9 -36.32 -0.86 13.77
N ARG A 10 -37.52 -0.41 13.35
CA ARG A 10 -38.16 -0.88 12.11
C ARG A 10 -37.46 -0.37 10.87
N ALA A 11 -37.09 0.90 10.84
CA ALA A 11 -36.31 1.49 9.75
C ALA A 11 -34.96 0.82 9.60
N ALA A 12 -34.25 0.55 10.70
CA ALA A 12 -32.98 -0.16 10.70
C ALA A 12 -33.11 -1.62 10.18
N ARG A 13 -34.17 -2.34 10.58
CA ARG A 13 -34.44 -3.70 10.07
C ARG A 13 -34.78 -3.71 8.58
N LEU A 14 -35.61 -2.78 8.11
CA LEU A 14 -35.91 -2.64 6.69
C LEU A 14 -34.66 -2.30 5.88
N GLY A 15 -33.85 -1.37 6.37
CA GLY A 15 -32.54 -1.03 5.74
C GLY A 15 -31.61 -2.23 5.69
N ALA A 16 -31.51 -3.01 6.78
CA ALA A 16 -30.71 -4.23 6.82
C ALA A 16 -31.25 -5.31 5.84
N CYS A 17 -32.58 -5.52 5.76
CA CYS A 17 -33.17 -6.45 4.82
C CYS A 17 -32.93 -6.05 3.35
N LEU A 18 -32.99 -4.78 3.04
CA LEU A 18 -32.71 -4.26 1.67
C LEU A 18 -31.22 -4.34 1.30
N ALA A 19 -30.33 -4.13 2.27
CA ALA A 19 -28.88 -4.23 2.06
C ALA A 19 -28.37 -5.69 2.05
N PHE A 20 -29.09 -6.62 2.71
CA PHE A 20 -28.63 -8.00 2.90
C PHE A 20 -28.34 -8.74 1.59
N PRO A 21 -29.19 -8.72 0.53
CA PRO A 21 -28.91 -9.46 -0.69
C PRO A 21 -27.64 -8.96 -1.39
N SER A 22 -27.45 -7.64 -1.49
CA SER A 22 -26.25 -7.04 -2.11
C SER A 22 -25.00 -7.33 -1.30
N SER A 23 -25.08 -7.21 0.03
CA SER A 23 -23.96 -7.54 0.93
C SER A 23 -23.58 -9.00 0.86
N LEU A 24 -24.57 -9.91 0.78
CA LEU A 24 -24.34 -11.35 0.65
C LEU A 24 -23.63 -11.69 -0.67
N VAL A 25 -24.10 -11.11 -1.79
CA VAL A 25 -23.46 -11.32 -3.10
C VAL A 25 -22.01 -10.85 -3.07
N VAL A 26 -21.73 -9.65 -2.56
CA VAL A 26 -20.36 -9.12 -2.44
C VAL A 26 -19.51 -10.01 -1.54
N LEU A 27 -20.05 -10.46 -0.41
CA LEU A 27 -19.35 -11.35 0.52
C LEU A 27 -19.01 -12.69 -0.17
N CYS A 28 -19.96 -13.30 -0.88
CA CYS A 28 -19.72 -14.56 -1.61
C CYS A 28 -18.64 -14.39 -2.70
N ILE A 29 -18.71 -13.33 -3.50
CA ILE A 29 -17.73 -13.07 -4.57
C ILE A 29 -16.31 -12.93 -4.00
N ILE A 30 -16.16 -12.33 -2.81
CA ILE A 30 -14.85 -12.16 -2.18
C ILE A 30 -14.42 -13.44 -1.44
N MET A 31 -15.33 -14.06 -0.67
CA MET A 31 -14.97 -15.18 0.21
C MET A 31 -14.74 -16.48 -0.53
N VAL A 32 -15.51 -16.77 -1.59
CA VAL A 32 -15.40 -18.05 -2.32
C VAL A 32 -13.98 -18.25 -2.90
N PRO A 33 -13.37 -17.31 -3.62
CA PRO A 33 -11.99 -17.47 -4.10
C PRO A 33 -10.98 -17.64 -2.95
N ILE A 34 -11.14 -16.90 -1.85
CA ILE A 34 -10.22 -17.00 -0.70
C ILE A 34 -10.32 -18.38 -0.05
N VAL A 35 -11.55 -18.89 0.16
CA VAL A 35 -11.76 -20.23 0.73
C VAL A 35 -11.22 -21.31 -0.20
N LEU A 36 -11.41 -21.17 -1.52
CA LEU A 36 -10.83 -22.11 -2.50
C LEU A 36 -9.30 -22.09 -2.47
N MET A 37 -8.68 -20.91 -2.44
CA MET A 37 -7.21 -20.80 -2.30
C MET A 37 -6.74 -21.40 -0.97
N PHE A 38 -7.48 -21.17 0.12
CA PHE A 38 -7.18 -21.80 1.41
C PHE A 38 -7.25 -23.33 1.31
N ARG A 39 -8.28 -23.88 0.67
CA ARG A 39 -8.39 -25.33 0.45
C ARG A 39 -7.26 -25.87 -0.43
N TYR A 40 -6.93 -25.18 -1.52
CA TYR A 40 -5.87 -25.61 -2.46
C TYR A 40 -4.48 -25.57 -1.83
N SER A 41 -4.21 -24.69 -0.88
CA SER A 41 -2.92 -24.60 -0.21
C SER A 41 -2.53 -25.86 0.57
N PHE A 42 -3.51 -26.67 0.96
CA PHE A 42 -3.30 -27.94 1.66
C PHE A 42 -3.27 -29.17 0.75
N ASN A 43 -3.53 -29.03 -0.54
CA ASN A 43 -3.49 -30.14 -1.48
C ASN A 43 -2.03 -30.47 -1.90
N PHE A 44 -1.84 -31.71 -2.37
CA PHE A 44 -0.57 -32.12 -2.98
C PHE A 44 -0.43 -31.58 -4.38
N HIS A 45 0.76 -31.15 -4.75
CA HIS A 45 1.05 -30.80 -6.14
C HIS A 45 1.16 -32.08 -7.00
N ASP A 46 0.45 -32.11 -8.12
CA ASP A 46 0.53 -33.17 -9.09
C ASP A 46 0.88 -32.55 -10.47
N PRO A 47 2.03 -32.89 -11.06
CA PRO A 47 2.45 -32.33 -12.33
C PRO A 47 1.52 -32.68 -13.50
N VAL A 48 0.76 -33.77 -13.41
CA VAL A 48 -0.15 -34.27 -14.48
C VAL A 48 -1.55 -33.72 -14.31
N HIS A 49 -2.09 -33.75 -13.08
CA HIS A 49 -3.47 -33.37 -12.78
C HIS A 49 -3.58 -32.02 -12.05
N ILE A 50 -2.51 -31.21 -12.10
CA ILE A 50 -2.38 -29.89 -11.43
C ILE A 50 -2.35 -30.01 -9.90
N MET A 51 -3.32 -30.73 -9.31
CA MET A 51 -3.36 -31.00 -7.86
C MET A 51 -4.05 -32.32 -7.59
N ARG A 52 -3.64 -32.95 -6.48
CA ARG A 52 -4.27 -34.14 -5.89
C ARG A 52 -4.91 -33.76 -4.56
N GLU A 53 -6.15 -34.16 -4.38
CA GLU A 53 -6.84 -33.89 -3.12
C GLU A 53 -6.15 -34.60 -1.95
N GLY A 54 -6.02 -33.87 -0.85
CA GLY A 54 -5.42 -34.36 0.37
C GLY A 54 -5.27 -33.23 1.38
N PHE A 55 -4.56 -33.53 2.47
CA PHE A 55 -4.20 -32.53 3.47
C PHE A 55 -2.70 -32.65 3.75
N THR A 56 -1.94 -31.64 3.35
CA THR A 56 -0.50 -31.56 3.60
C THR A 56 -0.08 -30.16 4.02
N LEU A 57 0.93 -30.09 4.87
CA LEU A 57 1.62 -28.84 5.21
C LEU A 57 2.93 -28.64 4.43
N GLU A 58 3.25 -29.54 3.51
CA GLU A 58 4.50 -29.54 2.76
C GLU A 58 4.75 -28.22 2.03
N ASN A 59 3.71 -27.60 1.45
CA ASN A 59 3.79 -26.30 0.79
C ASN A 59 4.30 -25.20 1.74
N TYR A 60 3.83 -25.20 2.98
CA TYR A 60 4.26 -24.24 4.00
C TYR A 60 5.68 -24.56 4.49
N VAL A 61 5.97 -25.82 4.76
CA VAL A 61 7.33 -26.27 5.13
C VAL A 61 8.31 -25.89 4.03
N LYS A 62 8.00 -26.14 2.77
CA LYS A 62 8.82 -25.74 1.62
C LYS A 62 9.09 -24.23 1.62
N PHE A 63 8.06 -23.41 1.80
CA PHE A 63 8.22 -21.95 1.83
C PHE A 63 9.19 -21.48 2.91
N PHE A 64 9.06 -22.00 4.14
CA PHE A 64 9.89 -21.57 5.25
C PHE A 64 11.28 -22.27 5.30
N SER A 65 11.46 -23.42 4.66
CA SER A 65 12.73 -24.12 4.61
C SER A 65 13.64 -23.64 3.48
N ASP A 66 13.05 -23.25 2.34
CA ASP A 66 13.80 -22.80 1.17
C ASP A 66 14.28 -21.35 1.35
N SER A 67 15.59 -21.16 1.26
CA SER A 67 16.23 -19.85 1.38
C SER A 67 15.77 -18.85 0.32
N TYR A 68 15.43 -19.33 -0.89
CA TYR A 68 14.94 -18.47 -1.97
C TYR A 68 13.61 -17.81 -1.62
N TYR A 69 12.60 -18.57 -1.18
CA TYR A 69 11.28 -18.02 -0.86
C TYR A 69 11.30 -17.12 0.38
N ARG A 70 12.13 -17.45 1.36
CA ARG A 70 12.39 -16.57 2.50
C ARG A 70 13.01 -15.24 2.05
N GLY A 71 13.98 -15.29 1.13
CA GLY A 71 14.58 -14.09 0.53
C GLY A 71 13.56 -13.24 -0.18
N VAL A 72 12.73 -13.83 -1.04
CA VAL A 72 11.62 -13.15 -1.74
C VAL A 72 10.67 -12.46 -0.76
N PHE A 73 10.33 -13.12 0.34
CA PHE A 73 9.48 -12.54 1.37
C PHE A 73 10.15 -11.34 2.07
N ILE A 74 11.39 -11.50 2.48
CA ILE A 74 12.16 -10.43 3.15
C ILE A 74 12.32 -9.23 2.23
N ASP A 75 12.63 -9.45 0.97
CA ASP A 75 12.78 -8.36 -0.01
C ASP A 75 11.45 -7.65 -0.29
N THR A 76 10.33 -8.38 -0.28
CA THR A 76 8.99 -7.79 -0.36
C THR A 76 8.74 -6.84 0.82
N VAL A 77 9.01 -7.29 2.04
CA VAL A 77 8.83 -6.46 3.26
C VAL A 77 9.77 -5.25 3.24
N LYS A 78 11.03 -5.42 2.83
CA LYS A 78 11.99 -4.30 2.71
C LYS A 78 11.51 -3.26 1.70
N VAL A 79 11.15 -3.69 0.48
CA VAL A 79 10.66 -2.78 -0.57
C VAL A 79 9.39 -2.07 -0.11
N ALA A 80 8.42 -2.80 0.45
CA ALA A 80 7.19 -2.22 0.95
C ALA A 80 7.45 -1.18 2.05
N SER A 81 8.35 -1.48 3.00
CA SER A 81 8.72 -0.56 4.09
C SER A 81 9.42 0.70 3.58
N ILE A 82 10.38 0.54 2.66
CA ILE A 82 11.11 1.67 2.06
C ILE A 82 10.15 2.56 1.26
N CYS A 83 9.31 1.97 0.39
CA CYS A 83 8.34 2.73 -0.41
C CYS A 83 7.31 3.45 0.47
N THR A 84 6.85 2.82 1.54
CA THR A 84 5.91 3.43 2.50
C THR A 84 6.55 4.62 3.22
N LEU A 85 7.80 4.46 3.68
CA LEU A 85 8.54 5.54 4.33
C LEU A 85 8.78 6.71 3.37
N LEU A 86 9.21 6.43 2.15
CA LEU A 86 9.42 7.46 1.12
C LEU A 86 8.10 8.16 0.75
N ALA A 87 7.02 7.40 0.59
CA ALA A 87 5.70 7.97 0.31
C ALA A 87 5.21 8.86 1.46
N LEU A 88 5.48 8.50 2.72
CA LEU A 88 5.17 9.33 3.88
C LEU A 88 6.00 10.61 3.90
N LEU A 89 7.32 10.49 3.73
CA LEU A 89 8.23 11.64 3.78
C LEU A 89 7.96 12.65 2.65
N LEU A 90 7.68 12.17 1.43
CA LEU A 90 7.39 13.03 0.29
C LEU A 90 5.92 13.49 0.28
N GLY A 91 5.01 12.64 0.72
CA GLY A 91 3.57 12.90 0.70
C GLY A 91 3.12 13.83 1.79
N PHE A 92 3.72 13.78 2.99
CA PHE A 92 3.28 14.60 4.12
C PHE A 92 3.38 16.10 3.84
N PRO A 93 4.51 16.65 3.35
CA PRO A 93 4.59 18.08 3.03
C PRO A 93 3.55 18.53 1.99
N VAL A 94 3.31 17.69 0.97
CA VAL A 94 2.31 17.97 -0.07
C VAL A 94 0.89 17.93 0.50
N ALA A 95 0.57 16.92 1.31
CA ALA A 95 -0.74 16.81 1.97
C ALA A 95 -1.00 17.98 2.92
N TYR A 96 0.01 18.38 3.71
CA TYR A 96 -0.06 19.51 4.61
C TYR A 96 -0.31 20.83 3.85
N PHE A 97 0.42 21.04 2.76
CA PHE A 97 0.21 22.20 1.89
C PHE A 97 -1.21 22.23 1.32
N LEU A 98 -1.70 21.10 0.80
CA LEU A 98 -3.05 20.99 0.24
C LEU A 98 -4.14 21.20 1.30
N ALA A 99 -3.95 20.66 2.52
CA ALA A 99 -4.91 20.83 3.60
C ALA A 99 -5.04 22.30 4.03
N LYS A 100 -3.92 23.01 4.12
CA LYS A 100 -3.88 24.41 4.58
C LYS A 100 -4.25 25.42 3.50
N THR A 101 -4.13 25.03 2.23
CA THR A 101 -4.39 25.94 1.09
C THR A 101 -5.89 26.24 0.93
N GLN A 102 -6.24 27.52 0.93
CA GLN A 102 -7.58 28.04 0.59
C GLN A 102 -7.65 28.59 -0.84
N SER A 103 -6.66 28.29 -1.68
CA SER A 103 -6.60 28.79 -3.04
C SER A 103 -7.70 28.19 -3.92
N LYS A 104 -8.24 29.01 -4.86
CA LYS A 104 -9.16 28.56 -5.91
C LYS A 104 -8.60 27.42 -6.78
N TYR A 105 -7.27 27.26 -6.79
CA TYR A 105 -6.58 26.20 -7.54
C TYR A 105 -6.46 24.88 -6.76
N LYS A 106 -6.92 24.81 -5.52
CA LYS A 106 -6.87 23.58 -4.70
C LYS A 106 -7.50 22.38 -5.42
N SER A 107 -8.69 22.57 -5.99
CA SER A 107 -9.39 21.52 -6.75
C SER A 107 -8.58 21.05 -7.96
N LEU A 108 -7.92 21.94 -8.67
CA LEU A 108 -7.06 21.59 -9.80
C LEU A 108 -5.86 20.76 -9.35
N LEU A 109 -5.21 21.13 -8.24
CA LEU A 109 -4.08 20.36 -7.67
C LEU A 109 -4.52 18.96 -7.25
N ILE A 110 -5.71 18.82 -6.65
CA ILE A 110 -6.26 17.50 -6.29
C ILE A 110 -6.55 16.68 -7.56
N ILE A 111 -7.14 17.29 -8.60
CA ILE A 111 -7.38 16.60 -9.89
C ILE A 111 -6.06 16.12 -10.49
N LEU A 112 -5.01 16.94 -10.52
CA LEU A 112 -3.70 16.57 -11.02
C LEU A 112 -3.07 15.41 -10.22
N LEU A 113 -3.32 15.36 -8.90
CA LEU A 113 -2.87 14.29 -8.03
C LEU A 113 -3.64 12.98 -8.28
N VAL A 114 -4.97 13.08 -8.53
CA VAL A 114 -5.84 11.91 -8.76
C VAL A 114 -5.70 11.39 -10.19
N PHE A 115 -5.41 12.26 -11.16
CA PHE A 115 -5.32 11.88 -12.57
C PHE A 115 -4.45 10.64 -12.84
N PRO A 116 -3.23 10.50 -12.27
CA PRO A 116 -2.44 9.28 -12.44
C PRO A 116 -3.12 8.02 -11.94
N LEU A 117 -4.05 8.11 -10.97
CA LEU A 117 -4.78 6.95 -10.46
C LEU A 117 -5.79 6.39 -11.47
N MET A 118 -6.25 7.24 -12.41
CA MET A 118 -7.14 6.82 -13.50
C MET A 118 -6.39 6.04 -14.59
N VAL A 119 -5.07 6.14 -14.63
CA VAL A 119 -4.22 5.39 -15.54
C VAL A 119 -3.91 4.02 -14.94
N GLY A 120 -4.07 2.95 -15.71
CA GLY A 120 -3.80 1.57 -15.26
C GLY A 120 -2.36 1.37 -14.78
N ASN A 121 -2.16 0.53 -13.77
CA ASN A 121 -0.85 0.27 -13.15
C ASN A 121 0.23 -0.16 -14.16
N VAL A 122 -0.13 -0.97 -15.16
CA VAL A 122 0.80 -1.44 -16.20
C VAL A 122 1.27 -0.28 -17.08
N VAL A 123 0.36 0.61 -17.49
CA VAL A 123 0.70 1.78 -18.32
C VAL A 123 1.61 2.74 -17.56
N ARG A 124 1.33 2.99 -16.28
CA ARG A 124 2.21 3.80 -15.41
C ARG A 124 3.60 3.19 -15.28
N ALA A 125 3.68 1.88 -15.05
CA ALA A 125 4.97 1.19 -14.95
C ALA A 125 5.74 1.23 -16.29
N ALA A 126 5.05 1.08 -17.43
CA ALA A 126 5.66 1.24 -18.76
C ALA A 126 6.16 2.68 -18.98
N GLY A 127 5.42 3.71 -18.54
CA GLY A 127 5.89 5.08 -18.56
C GLY A 127 7.19 5.27 -17.77
N TRP A 128 7.28 4.68 -16.58
CA TRP A 128 8.52 4.70 -15.79
C TRP A 128 9.67 3.95 -16.47
N MET A 129 9.41 2.87 -17.23
CA MET A 129 10.46 2.20 -18.03
C MET A 129 11.08 3.16 -19.06
N VAL A 130 10.25 3.97 -19.72
CA VAL A 130 10.74 4.96 -20.70
C VAL A 130 11.54 6.06 -19.99
N VAL A 131 11.06 6.56 -18.84
CA VAL A 131 11.72 7.62 -18.07
C VAL A 131 13.08 7.19 -17.50
N LEU A 132 13.16 5.94 -16.98
CA LEU A 132 14.35 5.37 -16.35
C LEU A 132 15.25 4.59 -17.32
N GLY A 133 14.87 4.47 -18.58
CA GLY A 133 15.67 3.79 -19.61
C GLY A 133 17.02 4.48 -19.87
N ASN A 134 17.94 3.79 -20.54
CA ASN A 134 19.26 4.36 -20.84
C ASN A 134 19.17 5.64 -21.68
N ALA A 135 18.25 5.70 -22.66
CA ALA A 135 17.93 6.91 -23.41
C ALA A 135 16.76 7.71 -22.81
N GLY A 136 16.43 7.45 -21.54
CA GLY A 136 15.28 8.06 -20.86
C GLY A 136 15.57 9.48 -20.36
N ALA A 137 14.47 10.15 -19.95
CA ALA A 137 14.52 11.55 -19.52
C ALA A 137 15.46 11.80 -18.32
N VAL A 138 15.57 10.83 -17.38
CA VAL A 138 16.46 10.96 -16.22
C VAL A 138 17.92 10.99 -16.64
N ASN A 139 18.36 10.05 -17.48
CA ASN A 139 19.73 10.03 -18.00
C ASN A 139 20.04 11.27 -18.86
N ALA A 140 19.11 11.67 -19.74
CA ALA A 140 19.24 12.88 -20.55
C ALA A 140 19.43 14.14 -19.68
N LEU A 141 18.64 14.27 -18.60
CA LEU A 141 18.75 15.39 -17.66
C LEU A 141 20.10 15.37 -16.91
N LEU A 142 20.53 14.21 -16.41
CA LEU A 142 21.81 14.07 -15.69
C LEU A 142 23.02 14.39 -16.57
N ILE A 143 23.00 13.98 -17.85
CA ILE A 143 24.04 14.31 -18.83
C ILE A 143 24.01 15.81 -19.13
N TRP A 144 22.83 16.38 -19.34
CA TRP A 144 22.67 17.82 -19.62
C TRP A 144 23.18 18.70 -18.45
N LEU A 145 22.97 18.26 -17.20
CA LEU A 145 23.49 18.92 -16.00
C LEU A 145 24.98 18.69 -15.79
N GLY A 146 25.64 17.86 -16.60
CA GLY A 146 27.08 17.51 -16.44
C GLY A 146 27.36 16.62 -15.22
N ALA A 147 26.31 16.03 -14.61
CA ALA A 147 26.46 15.15 -13.44
C ALA A 147 27.03 13.78 -13.79
N ILE A 148 26.80 13.30 -15.01
CA ILE A 148 27.33 12.04 -15.55
C ILE A 148 27.81 12.25 -17.00
N ALA A 149 28.84 11.50 -17.39
CA ALA A 149 29.37 11.55 -18.78
C ALA A 149 28.65 10.52 -19.69
N GLU A 150 28.22 9.38 -19.14
CA GLU A 150 27.55 8.31 -19.85
C GLU A 150 26.25 7.90 -19.13
N PRO A 151 25.26 7.33 -19.87
CA PRO A 151 24.02 6.86 -19.27
C PRO A 151 24.27 5.78 -18.21
N ILE A 152 23.68 5.94 -17.03
CA ILE A 152 23.73 4.92 -15.98
C ILE A 152 22.54 3.96 -16.11
N LYS A 153 22.77 2.70 -15.81
CA LYS A 153 21.73 1.67 -15.81
C LYS A 153 20.83 1.84 -14.58
N LEU A 154 19.75 2.58 -14.72
CA LEU A 154 18.73 2.75 -13.69
C LEU A 154 17.66 1.64 -13.78
N LEU A 155 17.24 1.29 -15.00
CA LEU A 155 16.22 0.27 -15.23
C LEU A 155 16.73 -1.14 -14.87
N TYR A 156 15.83 -2.00 -14.39
CA TYR A 156 16.13 -3.35 -13.91
C TYR A 156 17.06 -3.35 -12.68
N THR A 157 16.81 -2.42 -11.77
CA THR A 157 17.50 -2.32 -10.48
C THR A 157 16.48 -2.25 -9.34
N PRO A 158 16.87 -2.60 -8.10
CA PRO A 158 16.01 -2.39 -6.93
C PRO A 158 15.58 -0.94 -6.75
N LEU A 159 16.45 0.01 -7.14
CA LEU A 159 16.17 1.44 -7.09
C LEU A 159 14.99 1.82 -8.02
N ALA A 160 14.96 1.30 -9.26
CA ALA A 160 13.85 1.54 -10.18
C ALA A 160 12.52 1.03 -9.62
N VAL A 161 12.53 -0.13 -8.97
CA VAL A 161 11.34 -0.70 -8.32
C VAL A 161 10.86 0.22 -7.19
N VAL A 162 11.78 0.70 -6.35
CA VAL A 162 11.44 1.60 -5.25
C VAL A 162 10.88 2.92 -5.77
N ILE A 163 11.54 3.56 -6.74
CA ILE A 163 11.07 4.82 -7.33
C ILE A 163 9.69 4.64 -7.97
N GLY A 164 9.53 3.65 -8.84
CA GLY A 164 8.28 3.42 -9.55
C GLY A 164 7.14 3.03 -8.61
N THR A 165 7.39 2.16 -7.63
CA THR A 165 6.37 1.77 -6.65
C THR A 165 5.98 2.95 -5.76
N THR A 166 6.96 3.74 -5.27
CA THR A 166 6.68 4.95 -4.49
C THR A 166 5.84 5.94 -5.28
N ALA A 167 6.17 6.19 -6.54
CA ALA A 167 5.39 7.09 -7.40
C ALA A 167 3.95 6.61 -7.63
N VAL A 168 3.73 5.30 -7.69
CA VAL A 168 2.38 4.70 -7.82
C VAL A 168 1.55 4.90 -6.55
N VAL A 169 2.16 4.76 -5.36
CA VAL A 169 1.43 4.82 -4.09
C VAL A 169 1.38 6.20 -3.46
N LEU A 170 2.22 7.14 -3.92
CA LEU A 170 2.32 8.50 -3.40
C LEU A 170 0.97 9.25 -3.37
N PRO A 171 0.13 9.23 -4.43
CA PRO A 171 -1.17 9.88 -4.39
C PRO A 171 -2.10 9.34 -3.30
N TYR A 172 -2.08 8.03 -3.04
CA TYR A 172 -2.88 7.43 -1.97
C TYR A 172 -2.46 7.95 -0.59
N MET A 173 -1.14 8.05 -0.35
CA MET A 173 -0.61 8.63 0.87
C MET A 173 -1.04 10.08 1.04
N ILE A 174 -0.87 10.89 0.00
CA ILE A 174 -1.20 12.33 0.04
C ILE A 174 -2.69 12.54 0.33
N LEU A 175 -3.58 11.84 -0.39
CA LEU A 175 -5.02 11.98 -0.21
C LEU A 175 -5.49 11.55 1.19
N THR A 176 -4.94 10.44 1.70
CA THR A 176 -5.28 9.96 3.05
C THR A 176 -4.82 10.95 4.12
N LEU A 177 -3.59 11.46 4.00
CA LEU A 177 -3.07 12.46 4.93
C LEU A 177 -3.82 13.79 4.82
N GLN A 178 -4.10 14.25 3.60
CA GLN A 178 -4.87 15.49 3.36
C GLN A 178 -6.23 15.44 4.03
N SER A 179 -6.98 14.34 3.85
CA SER A 179 -8.32 14.17 4.44
C SER A 179 -8.31 14.31 5.96
N VAL A 180 -7.27 13.81 6.63
CA VAL A 180 -7.14 13.93 8.11
C VAL A 180 -6.67 15.33 8.50
N LEU A 181 -5.70 15.89 7.77
CA LEU A 181 -5.17 17.23 8.05
C LEU A 181 -6.21 18.32 7.83
N GLU A 182 -7.15 18.17 6.91
CA GLU A 182 -8.27 19.10 6.72
C GLU A 182 -9.24 19.15 7.91
N GLY A 183 -9.27 18.09 8.72
CA GLY A 183 -10.06 18.06 9.96
C GLY A 183 -9.38 18.74 11.16
N ILE A 184 -8.14 19.21 11.02
CA ILE A 184 -7.40 19.89 12.09
C ILE A 184 -7.72 21.39 12.07
N ASP A 185 -8.10 21.94 13.22
CA ASP A 185 -8.20 23.40 13.38
C ASP A 185 -6.79 24.01 13.46
N PHE A 186 -6.39 24.70 12.39
CA PHE A 186 -5.09 25.35 12.33
C PHE A 186 -4.94 26.55 13.29
N ALA A 187 -6.01 26.99 13.97
CA ALA A 187 -5.92 27.99 15.02
C ALA A 187 -5.00 27.54 16.18
N VAL A 188 -4.91 26.23 16.42
CA VAL A 188 -3.97 25.67 17.42
C VAL A 188 -2.51 25.90 17.03
N GLU A 189 -2.19 25.84 15.72
CA GLU A 189 -0.87 26.13 15.19
C GLU A 189 -0.52 27.63 15.34
N GLU A 190 -1.46 28.51 15.01
CA GLU A 190 -1.30 29.96 15.15
C GLU A 190 -1.10 30.37 16.61
N ALA A 191 -1.86 29.76 17.53
CA ALA A 191 -1.73 29.99 18.97
C ALA A 191 -0.32 29.59 19.46
N ALA A 192 0.21 28.47 19.00
CA ALA A 192 1.55 28.05 19.40
C ALA A 192 2.64 28.98 18.86
N GLN A 193 2.49 29.48 17.63
CA GLN A 193 3.42 30.45 17.05
C GLN A 193 3.38 31.78 17.79
N ASN A 194 2.20 32.23 18.22
CA ASN A 194 2.04 33.42 19.05
C ASN A 194 2.69 33.28 20.44
N LEU A 195 2.82 32.06 20.95
CA LEU A 195 3.56 31.72 22.16
C LEU A 195 5.08 31.57 21.94
N GLY A 196 5.58 31.88 20.73
CA GLY A 196 7.01 31.86 20.40
C GLY A 196 7.52 30.51 19.87
N ALA A 197 6.67 29.54 19.58
CA ALA A 197 7.09 28.30 18.94
C ALA A 197 7.47 28.56 17.47
N ASN A 198 8.62 28.04 17.04
CA ASN A 198 9.00 28.07 15.63
C ASN A 198 8.18 27.03 14.81
N MET A 199 8.14 27.21 13.50
CA MET A 199 7.36 26.37 12.58
C MET A 199 7.68 24.88 12.72
N PHE A 200 8.95 24.53 12.89
CA PHE A 200 9.39 23.14 13.03
C PHE A 200 8.95 22.51 14.36
N THR A 201 9.01 23.28 15.45
CA THR A 201 8.54 22.85 16.78
C THR A 201 7.03 22.68 16.78
N THR A 202 6.29 23.61 16.19
CA THR A 202 4.83 23.54 16.04
C THR A 202 4.44 22.30 15.22
N PHE A 203 5.13 22.05 14.12
CA PHE A 203 4.91 20.86 13.31
C PHE A 203 5.11 19.56 14.10
N LEU A 204 6.28 19.41 14.75
CA LEU A 204 6.61 18.16 15.46
C LEU A 204 5.81 17.93 16.74
N ARG A 205 5.46 19.01 17.46
CA ARG A 205 4.83 18.89 18.79
C ARG A 205 3.31 19.04 18.75
N ILE A 206 2.75 19.60 17.68
CA ILE A 206 1.31 19.87 17.59
C ILE A 206 0.71 19.17 16.36
N VAL A 207 1.15 19.55 15.16
CA VAL A 207 0.53 19.04 13.91
C VAL A 207 0.71 17.53 13.77
N LEU A 208 1.96 17.05 13.88
CA LEU A 208 2.27 15.63 13.71
C LEU A 208 1.57 14.73 14.75
N PRO A 209 1.51 15.09 16.03
CA PRO A 209 0.70 14.37 16.99
C PRO A 209 -0.79 14.35 16.64
N ILE A 210 -1.41 15.42 16.30
CA ILE A 210 -2.84 15.45 15.93
C ILE A 210 -3.10 14.66 14.64
N ALA A 211 -2.15 14.71 13.68
CA ALA A 211 -2.24 13.97 12.42
C ALA A 211 -1.91 12.46 12.54
N ALA A 212 -1.40 11.98 13.69
CA ALA A 212 -0.91 10.61 13.82
C ALA A 212 -1.93 9.51 13.48
N PRO A 213 -3.25 9.62 13.78
CA PRO A 213 -4.22 8.65 13.30
C PRO A 213 -4.26 8.56 11.77
N GLY A 214 -4.14 9.70 11.09
CA GLY A 214 -4.06 9.76 9.64
C GLY A 214 -2.76 9.20 9.09
N VAL A 215 -1.64 9.50 9.74
CA VAL A 215 -0.34 8.91 9.41
C VAL A 215 -0.40 7.39 9.54
N ALA A 216 -1.00 6.87 10.60
CA ALA A 216 -1.19 5.43 10.81
C ALA A 216 -2.05 4.81 9.70
N ALA A 217 -3.19 5.41 9.38
CA ALA A 217 -4.09 4.93 8.34
C ALA A 217 -3.43 4.98 6.95
N GLY A 218 -2.78 6.08 6.61
CA GLY A 218 -2.08 6.26 5.33
C GLY A 218 -0.90 5.31 5.16
N THR A 219 -0.08 5.14 6.18
CA THR A 219 1.05 4.18 6.15
C THR A 219 0.57 2.74 6.04
N MET A 220 -0.50 2.36 6.75
CA MET A 220 -1.10 1.04 6.65
C MET A 220 -1.63 0.77 5.23
N LEU A 221 -2.41 1.69 4.67
CA LEU A 221 -2.93 1.57 3.31
C LEU A 221 -1.81 1.41 2.29
N VAL A 222 -0.82 2.31 2.31
CA VAL A 222 0.29 2.30 1.35
C VAL A 222 1.16 1.05 1.53
N PHE A 223 1.42 0.62 2.76
CA PHE A 223 2.17 -0.61 3.02
C PHE A 223 1.48 -1.84 2.42
N ILE A 224 0.15 -1.98 2.61
CA ILE A 224 -0.64 -3.07 2.03
C ILE A 224 -0.56 -3.03 0.49
N LEU A 225 -0.68 -1.85 -0.12
CA LEU A 225 -0.55 -1.69 -1.57
C LEU A 225 0.84 -2.09 -2.07
N CYS A 226 1.91 -1.73 -1.36
CA CYS A 226 3.28 -2.09 -1.71
C CYS A 226 3.55 -3.60 -1.55
N MET A 227 3.05 -4.24 -0.49
CA MET A 227 3.20 -5.68 -0.27
C MET A 227 2.58 -6.51 -1.40
N ASN A 228 1.50 -6.01 -2.02
CA ASN A 228 0.79 -6.65 -3.11
C ASN A 228 1.16 -6.11 -4.50
N ALA A 229 2.22 -5.30 -4.60
CA ALA A 229 2.64 -4.72 -5.87
C ALA A 229 3.11 -5.80 -6.86
N TYR A 230 2.56 -5.78 -8.08
CA TYR A 230 2.87 -6.76 -9.13
C TYR A 230 3.48 -6.09 -10.37
N ALA A 231 2.75 -5.20 -11.02
CA ALA A 231 3.12 -4.66 -12.34
C ALA A 231 4.45 -3.88 -12.31
N THR A 232 4.63 -3.00 -11.33
CA THR A 232 5.83 -2.16 -11.22
C THR A 232 7.09 -2.98 -10.98
N PRO A 233 7.13 -3.92 -10.01
CA PRO A 233 8.30 -4.77 -9.82
C PRO A 233 8.62 -5.67 -11.02
N VAL A 234 7.62 -6.20 -11.70
CA VAL A 234 7.83 -7.03 -12.90
C VAL A 234 8.46 -6.22 -14.03
N LEU A 235 7.95 -5.03 -14.30
CA LEU A 235 8.39 -4.21 -15.42
C LEU A 235 9.70 -3.45 -15.13
N LEU A 236 9.86 -2.91 -13.94
CA LEU A 236 11.02 -2.10 -13.58
C LEU A 236 12.17 -2.90 -12.94
N GLY A 237 11.86 -4.00 -12.26
CA GLY A 237 12.83 -4.85 -11.57
C GLY A 237 13.42 -5.94 -12.45
N GLY A 238 12.65 -6.42 -13.42
CA GLY A 238 13.07 -7.52 -14.30
C GLY A 238 13.44 -8.78 -13.50
N SER A 239 14.63 -9.31 -13.71
CA SER A 239 15.18 -10.49 -12.99
C SER A 239 16.04 -10.11 -11.76
N CYS A 240 16.34 -8.82 -11.55
CA CYS A 240 17.26 -8.39 -10.50
C CYS A 240 16.64 -8.42 -9.10
N ILE A 241 15.33 -8.31 -9.00
CA ILE A 241 14.61 -8.40 -7.74
C ILE A 241 13.31 -9.18 -7.93
N THR A 242 13.12 -10.18 -7.10
CA THR A 242 11.88 -10.95 -7.08
C THR A 242 11.17 -10.70 -5.77
N ILE A 243 9.91 -10.27 -5.85
CA ILE A 243 9.04 -10.09 -4.69
C ILE A 243 7.85 -11.05 -4.75
N MET A 244 7.10 -11.14 -3.65
CA MET A 244 6.08 -12.19 -3.44
C MET A 244 5.01 -12.24 -4.54
N ALA A 245 4.41 -11.12 -4.93
CA ALA A 245 3.30 -11.12 -5.88
C ALA A 245 3.72 -11.62 -7.29
N PRO A 246 4.85 -11.18 -7.91
CA PRO A 246 5.39 -11.79 -9.12
C PRO A 246 5.77 -13.26 -8.97
N SER A 247 6.38 -13.64 -7.83
CA SER A 247 6.79 -15.04 -7.58
C SER A 247 5.56 -15.96 -7.50
N LEU A 248 4.54 -15.55 -6.77
CA LEU A 248 3.26 -16.26 -6.66
C LEU A 248 2.60 -16.43 -8.04
N TYR A 249 2.51 -15.36 -8.82
CA TYR A 249 1.98 -15.42 -10.18
C TYR A 249 2.79 -16.42 -11.05
N GLY A 250 4.10 -16.40 -10.90
CA GLY A 250 4.98 -17.36 -11.59
C GLY A 250 4.68 -18.82 -11.24
N GLN A 251 4.40 -19.13 -9.97
CA GLN A 251 4.02 -20.49 -9.54
C GLN A 251 2.67 -20.92 -10.14
N ILE A 252 1.66 -20.04 -10.12
CA ILE A 252 0.34 -20.37 -10.62
C ILE A 252 0.32 -20.41 -12.16
N ALA A 253 0.74 -19.32 -12.80
CA ALA A 253 0.52 -19.12 -14.24
C ALA A 253 1.58 -19.75 -15.13
N LYS A 254 2.84 -19.89 -14.65
CA LYS A 254 3.94 -20.45 -15.44
C LYS A 254 4.28 -21.89 -15.07
N ALA A 255 4.31 -22.19 -13.76
CA ALA A 255 4.65 -23.52 -13.28
C ALA A 255 3.43 -24.42 -13.06
N SER A 256 2.20 -23.92 -13.26
CA SER A 256 0.94 -24.63 -12.98
C SER A 256 0.85 -25.24 -11.59
N ASN A 257 1.63 -24.69 -10.64
CA ASN A 257 1.67 -25.14 -9.25
C ASN A 257 0.70 -24.33 -8.39
N TRP A 258 -0.59 -24.63 -8.52
CA TRP A 258 -1.67 -23.94 -7.82
C TRP A 258 -1.60 -24.12 -6.30
N THR A 259 -1.16 -25.29 -5.84
CA THR A 259 -1.09 -25.61 -4.40
C THR A 259 -0.06 -24.74 -3.70
N PHE A 260 1.13 -24.67 -4.24
CA PHE A 260 2.20 -23.85 -3.68
C PHE A 260 1.95 -22.35 -3.89
N GLY A 261 1.43 -21.95 -5.07
CA GLY A 261 1.03 -20.55 -5.31
C GLY A 261 -0.06 -20.09 -4.33
N SER A 262 -1.05 -20.93 -4.02
CA SER A 262 -2.10 -20.64 -3.03
C SER A 262 -1.52 -20.51 -1.61
N SER A 263 -0.58 -21.36 -1.21
CA SER A 263 0.09 -21.23 0.09
C SER A 263 0.90 -19.93 0.19
N MET A 264 1.62 -19.54 -0.87
CA MET A 264 2.32 -18.25 -0.92
C MET A 264 1.36 -17.06 -0.81
N ALA A 265 0.19 -17.13 -1.47
CA ALA A 265 -0.83 -16.08 -1.37
C ALA A 265 -1.35 -15.91 0.06
N LEU A 266 -1.65 -17.02 0.73
CA LEU A 266 -2.11 -17.00 2.13
C LEU A 266 -1.03 -16.46 3.07
N ILE A 267 0.23 -16.90 2.91
CA ILE A 267 1.34 -16.36 3.69
C ILE A 267 1.47 -14.84 3.49
N LEU A 268 1.36 -14.37 2.24
CA LEU A 268 1.43 -12.94 1.94
C LEU A 268 0.28 -12.16 2.61
N VAL A 269 -0.96 -12.64 2.51
CA VAL A 269 -2.13 -12.01 3.12
C VAL A 269 -2.00 -11.97 4.65
N VAL A 270 -1.71 -13.12 5.27
CA VAL A 270 -1.56 -13.22 6.73
C VAL A 270 -0.41 -12.33 7.23
N ALA A 271 0.75 -12.39 6.58
CA ALA A 271 1.91 -11.57 6.95
C ALA A 271 1.61 -10.08 6.79
N THR A 272 1.00 -9.68 5.67
CA THR A 272 0.62 -8.28 5.44
C THR A 272 -0.34 -7.79 6.53
N MET A 273 -1.35 -8.59 6.86
CA MET A 273 -2.32 -8.27 7.92
C MET A 273 -1.65 -8.16 9.30
N LEU A 274 -0.79 -9.11 9.65
CA LEU A 274 -0.08 -9.10 10.94
C LEU A 274 0.86 -7.90 11.06
N ILE A 275 1.64 -7.60 10.03
CA ILE A 275 2.56 -6.45 10.04
C ILE A 275 1.77 -5.14 10.10
N ALA A 276 0.72 -4.98 9.30
CA ALA A 276 -0.11 -3.78 9.29
C ALA A 276 -0.81 -3.56 10.65
N LEU A 277 -1.40 -4.60 11.23
CA LEU A 277 -2.06 -4.52 12.53
C LEU A 277 -1.07 -4.24 13.66
N SER A 278 0.11 -4.88 13.64
CA SER A 278 1.16 -4.65 14.65
C SER A 278 1.69 -3.22 14.60
N ALA A 279 1.94 -2.70 13.39
CA ALA A 279 2.37 -1.32 13.19
C ALA A 279 1.32 -0.31 13.69
N ASN A 280 0.04 -0.53 13.32
CA ASN A 280 -1.07 0.32 13.79
C ASN A 280 -1.21 0.31 15.32
N TRP A 281 -1.13 -0.89 15.94
CA TRP A 281 -1.19 -1.03 17.39
C TRP A 281 -0.03 -0.33 18.11
N LEU A 282 1.20 -0.40 17.57
CA LEU A 282 2.36 0.30 18.11
C LEU A 282 2.19 1.83 18.02
N ILE A 283 1.73 2.34 16.89
CA ILE A 283 1.47 3.76 16.69
C ILE A 283 0.39 4.22 17.67
N HIS A 284 -0.73 3.51 17.75
CA HIS A 284 -1.85 3.87 18.62
C HIS A 284 -1.47 3.85 20.11
N ARG A 285 -0.71 2.85 20.58
CA ARG A 285 -0.23 2.79 21.97
C ARG A 285 0.69 3.95 22.35
N ARG A 286 1.60 4.35 21.48
CA ARG A 286 2.47 5.50 21.73
C ARG A 286 1.67 6.78 21.83
N TYR A 287 0.65 6.89 21.02
CA TYR A 287 -0.17 8.10 20.88
C TYR A 287 -1.10 8.35 22.07
N VAL A 288 -1.82 7.32 22.51
CA VAL A 288 -2.70 7.41 23.69
C VAL A 288 -1.91 7.78 24.95
N ARG A 289 -0.66 7.34 25.07
CA ARG A 289 0.21 7.72 26.21
C ARG A 289 0.63 9.18 26.17
N THR A 290 0.81 9.77 24.99
CA THR A 290 1.26 11.18 24.86
C THR A 290 0.11 12.18 25.10
N MET A 291 -1.15 11.79 24.92
CA MET A 291 -2.31 12.62 25.23
C MET A 291 -2.79 12.48 26.69
N ALA A 292 -2.33 11.46 27.40
CA ALA A 292 -2.71 11.22 28.80
C ALA A 292 -1.66 11.76 29.81
N SER A 293 -0.54 12.26 29.34
CA SER A 293 0.51 12.95 30.12
C SER A 293 0.49 14.45 29.84
#